data_b0c2f64fd430bd45240f102204d730b1
#
_entry.id   b0c2f64fd430bd45240f102204d730b1
#
_cell.length_a   1.000
_cell.length_b   1.000
_cell.length_c   1.000
_cell.angle_alpha   90.00
_cell.angle_beta   90.00
_cell.angle_gamma   90.00
#
_symmetry.space_group_name_H-M   'P 1'
#
loop_
_entity.id
_entity.type
_entity.pdbx_description
1 polymer ?
#
loop_
_entity_poly.entity_id
_entity_poly.type
_entity_poly.pdbx_seq_one_letter_code
_entity_poly.pdbx_strand_id
1 'polypeptide(L)'
;HFNVICSSVGTGGTIAGISNATHEKQLVLGFLALKGDSRLSAWQVLNQDIRKFAMKKNWELISGYDFGGYAKINEDLVGFINAFKAETRIPLDPVYTGKMLFGILDMIRKDQFKPGTSILAIHTGGLQGVAGMNQKLKKKNLPLLEL
;
A
#
# COMPACT_ATOMS: atom_id res chain seq x y z
N HIS A 1 17.02 -13.24 -1.02
CA HIS A 1 16.06 -13.52 -2.10
C HIS A 1 14.64 -13.40 -1.54
N PHE A 2 13.80 -12.51 -2.08
CA PHE A 2 12.45 -12.28 -1.57
C PHE A 2 11.45 -13.13 -2.37
N ASN A 3 10.43 -13.69 -1.69
CA ASN A 3 9.35 -14.46 -2.32
C ASN A 3 8.22 -13.53 -2.79
N VAL A 4 7.92 -12.50 -2.00
CA VAL A 4 6.86 -11.54 -2.24
C VAL A 4 7.42 -10.12 -2.24
N ILE A 5 7.00 -9.32 -3.19
CA ILE A 5 7.37 -7.90 -3.30
C ILE A 5 6.09 -7.08 -3.25
N CYS A 6 6.01 -6.14 -2.31
CA CYS A 6 4.83 -5.32 -2.08
C CYS A 6 5.08 -3.87 -2.46
N SER A 7 4.14 -3.28 -3.17
CA SER A 7 4.15 -1.86 -3.52
C SER A 7 2.75 -1.27 -3.36
N SER A 8 2.67 0.01 -3.06
CA SER A 8 1.41 0.74 -3.11
C SER A 8 1.05 1.07 -4.56
N VAL A 9 -0.26 1.13 -4.85
CA VAL A 9 -0.78 1.34 -6.21
C VAL A 9 -1.70 2.56 -6.26
N GLY A 10 -1.31 3.53 -7.09
CA GLY A 10 -2.18 4.60 -7.54
C GLY A 10 -2.63 4.33 -8.98
N THR A 11 -1.82 4.70 -9.97
CA THR A 11 -2.12 4.51 -11.41
C THR A 11 -1.68 3.16 -11.98
N GLY A 12 -0.92 2.37 -11.23
CA GLY A 12 -0.49 1.03 -11.63
C GLY A 12 0.86 0.96 -12.38
N GLY A 13 1.48 2.08 -12.73
CA GLY A 13 2.77 2.07 -13.45
C GLY A 13 3.89 1.39 -12.65
N THR A 14 3.98 1.67 -11.36
CA THR A 14 5.01 1.10 -10.47
C THR A 14 4.89 -0.42 -10.37
N ILE A 15 3.70 -0.96 -10.13
CA ILE A 15 3.52 -2.41 -10.02
C ILE A 15 3.82 -3.14 -11.33
N ALA A 16 3.43 -2.55 -12.47
CA ALA A 16 3.76 -3.11 -13.78
C ALA A 16 5.29 -3.19 -14.01
N GLY A 17 6.00 -2.10 -13.69
CA GLY A 17 7.47 -2.06 -13.78
C GLY A 17 8.15 -3.07 -12.86
N ILE A 18 7.70 -3.20 -11.60
CA ILE A 18 8.21 -4.18 -10.65
C ILE A 18 7.96 -5.61 -11.17
N SER A 19 6.73 -5.91 -11.62
CA SER A 19 6.40 -7.22 -12.20
C SER A 19 7.34 -7.58 -13.35
N ASN A 20 7.62 -6.66 -14.25
CA ASN A 20 8.51 -6.89 -15.38
C ASN A 20 9.96 -7.13 -14.95
N ALA A 21 10.43 -6.44 -13.91
CA ALA A 21 11.80 -6.54 -13.41
C ALA A 21 12.06 -7.75 -12.49
N THR A 22 11.03 -8.32 -11.89
CA THR A 22 11.14 -9.44 -10.94
C THR A 22 11.18 -10.79 -11.63
N HIS A 23 11.65 -11.83 -10.93
CA HIS A 23 11.61 -13.20 -11.41
C HIS A 23 10.16 -13.73 -11.40
N GLU A 24 9.79 -14.60 -12.35
CA GLU A 24 8.41 -15.14 -12.47
C GLU A 24 7.92 -15.89 -11.22
N LYS A 25 8.83 -16.45 -10.44
CA LYS A 25 8.53 -17.14 -9.17
C LYS A 25 8.28 -16.18 -7.99
N GLN A 26 8.54 -14.89 -8.18
CA GLN A 26 8.27 -13.86 -7.16
C GLN A 26 6.90 -13.26 -7.40
N LEU A 27 6.07 -13.24 -6.36
CA LEU A 27 4.75 -12.63 -6.41
C LEU A 27 4.86 -11.13 -6.12
N VAL A 28 4.24 -10.30 -6.93
CA VAL A 28 4.17 -8.85 -6.72
C VAL A 28 2.76 -8.48 -6.26
N LEU A 29 2.65 -7.93 -5.05
CA LEU A 29 1.38 -7.49 -4.47
C LEU A 29 1.27 -5.97 -4.52
N GLY A 30 0.22 -5.49 -5.17
CA GLY A 30 -0.10 -4.07 -5.27
C GLY A 30 -1.22 -3.67 -4.33
N PHE A 31 -0.93 -2.92 -3.29
CA PHE A 31 -1.91 -2.44 -2.32
C PHE A 31 -2.59 -1.16 -2.83
N LEU A 32 -3.89 -1.22 -3.07
CA LEU A 32 -4.65 -0.10 -3.62
C LEU A 32 -4.77 1.04 -2.61
N ALA A 33 -4.34 2.23 -3.02
CA ALA A 33 -4.56 3.47 -2.27
C ALA A 33 -5.92 4.12 -2.59
N LEU A 34 -6.53 3.71 -3.70
CA LEU A 34 -7.85 4.13 -4.14
C LEU A 34 -8.91 3.16 -3.63
N LYS A 35 -10.16 3.60 -3.56
CA LYS A 35 -11.26 2.70 -3.25
C LYS A 35 -11.35 1.62 -4.34
N GLY A 36 -10.91 0.41 -3.98
CA GLY A 36 -10.84 -0.73 -4.88
C GLY A 36 -11.95 -1.73 -4.58
N ASP A 37 -12.95 -1.79 -5.44
CA ASP A 37 -13.89 -2.89 -5.51
C ASP A 37 -13.82 -3.47 -6.93
N SER A 38 -13.59 -4.78 -7.04
CA SER A 38 -13.52 -5.48 -8.33
C SER A 38 -14.78 -5.30 -9.21
N ARG A 39 -15.88 -4.89 -8.59
CA ARG A 39 -17.14 -4.58 -9.25
C ARG A 39 -17.23 -3.16 -9.81
N LEU A 40 -16.30 -2.29 -9.43
CA LEU A 40 -16.30 -0.90 -9.89
C LEU A 40 -15.52 -0.76 -11.21
N SER A 41 -16.05 0.05 -12.10
CA SER A 41 -15.41 0.35 -13.39
C SER A 41 -13.98 0.88 -13.25
N ALA A 42 -13.70 1.67 -12.21
CA ALA A 42 -12.37 2.19 -11.92
C ALA A 42 -11.35 1.09 -11.64
N TRP A 43 -11.73 0.03 -10.90
CA TRP A 43 -10.87 -1.12 -10.66
C TRP A 43 -10.60 -1.91 -11.95
N GLN A 44 -11.63 -2.07 -12.80
CA GLN A 44 -11.48 -2.75 -14.08
C GLN A 44 -10.54 -1.99 -15.01
N VAL A 45 -10.68 -0.67 -15.10
CA VAL A 45 -9.79 0.19 -15.90
C VAL A 45 -8.35 0.09 -15.39
N LEU A 46 -8.12 0.22 -14.08
CA LEU A 46 -6.79 0.09 -13.49
C LEU A 46 -6.16 -1.28 -13.79
N ASN A 47 -6.93 -2.36 -13.63
CA ASN A 47 -6.47 -3.71 -13.92
C ASN A 47 -6.10 -3.89 -15.41
N GLN A 48 -6.91 -3.35 -16.31
CA GLN A 48 -6.63 -3.36 -17.74
C GLN A 48 -5.39 -2.53 -18.09
N ASP A 49 -5.22 -1.37 -17.46
CA ASP A 49 -4.06 -0.51 -17.71
C ASP A 49 -2.76 -1.17 -17.22
N ILE A 50 -2.77 -1.80 -16.05
CA ILE A 50 -1.62 -2.57 -15.58
C ILE A 50 -1.28 -3.69 -16.56
N ARG A 51 -2.29 -4.43 -17.05
CA ARG A 51 -2.12 -5.53 -18.03
C ARG A 51 -1.52 -5.09 -19.35
N LYS A 52 -1.73 -3.85 -19.78
CA LYS A 52 -1.10 -3.31 -21.00
C LYS A 52 0.42 -3.18 -20.87
N PHE A 53 0.93 -2.92 -19.66
CA PHE A 53 2.34 -2.66 -19.40
C PHE A 53 3.05 -3.80 -18.69
N ALA A 54 2.33 -4.63 -17.93
CA ALA A 54 2.88 -5.81 -17.26
C ALA A 54 2.96 -6.98 -18.25
N MET A 55 4.17 -7.34 -18.64
CA MET A 55 4.44 -8.47 -19.54
C MET A 55 4.28 -9.82 -18.82
N LYS A 56 4.43 -9.87 -17.51
CA LYS A 56 4.30 -11.05 -16.68
C LYS A 56 2.95 -11.10 -15.95
N LYS A 57 2.57 -12.28 -15.47
CA LYS A 57 1.31 -12.51 -14.73
C LYS A 57 1.55 -12.75 -13.23
N ASN A 58 2.73 -12.42 -12.73
CA ASN A 58 3.16 -12.64 -11.35
C ASN A 58 2.77 -11.50 -10.39
N TRP A 59 1.66 -10.82 -10.64
CA TRP A 59 1.18 -9.71 -9.82
C TRP A 59 -0.31 -9.84 -9.49
N GLU A 60 -0.68 -9.30 -8.34
CA GLU A 60 -2.05 -9.24 -7.85
C GLU A 60 -2.33 -7.90 -7.20
N LEU A 61 -3.59 -7.43 -7.28
CA LEU A 61 -4.05 -6.23 -6.60
C LEU A 61 -4.73 -6.61 -5.29
N ILE A 62 -4.31 -5.97 -4.21
CA ILE A 62 -4.86 -6.14 -2.87
C ILE A 62 -5.76 -4.94 -2.57
N SER A 63 -7.04 -5.20 -2.29
CA SER A 63 -8.05 -4.22 -1.89
C SER A 63 -8.41 -4.35 -0.41
N GLY A 64 -9.22 -3.41 0.10
CA GLY A 64 -9.73 -3.45 1.47
C GLY A 64 -8.86 -2.74 2.51
N TYR A 65 -7.74 -2.17 2.11
CA TYR A 65 -6.84 -1.39 2.97
C TYR A 65 -6.76 0.09 2.56
N ASP A 66 -7.73 0.56 1.79
CA ASP A 66 -7.78 1.95 1.31
C ASP A 66 -8.32 2.96 2.35
N PHE A 67 -8.87 2.48 3.48
CA PHE A 67 -9.46 3.32 4.56
C PHE A 67 -10.54 4.28 4.07
N GLY A 68 -11.30 3.88 3.04
CA GLY A 68 -12.38 4.66 2.44
C GLY A 68 -12.00 5.39 1.15
N GLY A 69 -10.77 5.25 0.68
CA GLY A 69 -10.32 5.72 -0.62
C GLY A 69 -9.10 6.65 -0.59
N TYR A 70 -8.84 7.31 -1.72
CA TYR A 70 -7.68 8.17 -1.87
C TYR A 70 -7.62 9.27 -0.80
N ALA A 71 -6.46 9.39 -0.15
CA ALA A 71 -6.20 10.36 0.90
C ALA A 71 -7.21 10.36 2.08
N LYS A 72 -7.98 9.27 2.22
CA LYS A 72 -8.79 9.02 3.42
C LYS A 72 -7.92 8.38 4.49
N ILE A 73 -8.18 8.77 5.74
CA ILE A 73 -7.44 8.33 6.92
C ILE A 73 -8.39 8.34 8.12
N ASN A 74 -8.18 7.40 9.04
CA ASN A 74 -8.88 7.31 10.31
C ASN A 74 -7.88 7.20 11.48
N GLU A 75 -8.37 7.15 12.71
CA GLU A 75 -7.53 7.04 13.91
C GLU A 75 -6.66 5.79 13.93
N ASP A 76 -7.19 4.66 13.46
CA ASP A 76 -6.44 3.39 13.44
C ASP A 76 -5.20 3.49 12.55
N LEU A 77 -5.34 4.10 11.37
CA LEU A 77 -4.22 4.28 10.46
C LEU A 77 -3.21 5.30 11.01
N VAL A 78 -3.66 6.39 11.64
CA VAL A 78 -2.77 7.35 12.31
C VAL A 78 -1.99 6.66 13.43
N GLY A 79 -2.69 5.95 14.30
CA GLY A 79 -2.08 5.20 15.40
C GLY A 79 -1.03 4.19 14.91
N PHE A 80 -1.37 3.45 13.85
CA PHE A 80 -0.46 2.50 13.23
C PHE A 80 0.81 3.17 12.68
N ILE A 81 0.67 4.27 11.92
CA ILE A 81 1.81 4.98 11.32
C ILE A 81 2.73 5.52 12.40
N ASN A 82 2.18 6.11 13.46
CA ASN A 82 2.96 6.64 14.57
C ASN A 82 3.68 5.52 15.35
N ALA A 83 2.99 4.41 15.66
CA ALA A 83 3.60 3.26 16.33
C ALA A 83 4.71 2.63 15.48
N PHE A 84 4.47 2.45 14.17
CA PHE A 84 5.48 1.91 13.26
C PHE A 84 6.74 2.78 13.22
N LYS A 85 6.59 4.10 13.16
CA LYS A 85 7.71 5.03 13.22
C LYS A 85 8.43 4.95 14.57
N ALA A 86 7.70 4.88 15.67
CA ALA A 86 8.30 4.80 17.01
C ALA A 86 9.17 3.54 17.17
N GLU A 87 8.71 2.40 16.64
CA GLU A 87 9.41 1.12 16.73
C GLU A 87 10.57 1.00 15.73
N THR A 88 10.38 1.45 14.49
CA THR A 88 11.33 1.21 13.39
C THR A 88 12.19 2.41 13.02
N ARG A 89 11.78 3.62 13.43
CA ARG A 89 12.31 4.93 13.00
C ARG A 89 12.12 5.21 11.51
N ILE A 90 11.23 4.45 10.84
CA ILE A 90 10.88 4.65 9.44
C ILE A 90 9.54 5.39 9.38
N PRO A 91 9.51 6.64 8.90
CA PRO A 91 8.26 7.38 8.72
C PRO A 91 7.51 6.84 7.51
N LEU A 92 6.18 6.77 7.60
CA LEU A 92 5.30 6.35 6.50
C LEU A 92 4.39 7.49 6.10
N ASP A 93 4.10 7.60 4.80
CA ASP A 93 3.07 8.52 4.32
C ASP A 93 1.67 7.93 4.54
N PRO A 94 0.65 8.77 4.76
CA PRO A 94 -0.70 8.27 5.08
C PRO A 94 -1.52 7.86 3.85
N VAL A 95 -1.07 8.16 2.63
CA VAL A 95 -1.83 7.90 1.40
C VAL A 95 -1.50 6.54 0.81
N TYR A 96 -0.22 6.19 0.79
CA TYR A 96 0.32 5.02 0.10
C TYR A 96 1.01 4.02 1.04
N THR A 97 2.19 4.37 1.56
CA THR A 97 3.04 3.42 2.27
C THR A 97 2.49 3.00 3.62
N GLY A 98 1.82 3.90 4.35
CA GLY A 98 1.14 3.56 5.60
C GLY A 98 0.03 2.52 5.42
N LYS A 99 -0.79 2.69 4.39
CA LYS A 99 -1.86 1.73 4.06
C LYS A 99 -1.30 0.38 3.62
N MET A 100 -0.26 0.40 2.78
CA MET A 100 0.41 -0.82 2.34
C MET A 100 1.00 -1.60 3.52
N LEU A 101 1.77 -0.94 4.39
CA LEU A 101 2.39 -1.60 5.56
C LEU A 101 1.33 -2.11 6.53
N PHE A 102 0.25 -1.34 6.77
CA PHE A 102 -0.89 -1.80 7.55
C PHE A 102 -1.46 -3.10 6.97
N GLY A 103 -1.71 -3.12 5.65
CA GLY A 103 -2.25 -4.28 4.95
C GLY A 103 -1.32 -5.49 5.03
N ILE A 104 -0.02 -5.31 4.81
CA ILE A 104 0.96 -6.40 4.91
C ILE A 104 0.94 -7.04 6.30
N LEU A 105 0.99 -6.22 7.37
CA LEU A 105 0.99 -6.74 8.73
C LEU A 105 -0.35 -7.39 9.12
N ASP A 106 -1.47 -6.86 8.63
CA ASP A 106 -2.78 -7.48 8.83
C ASP A 106 -2.87 -8.84 8.12
N MET A 107 -2.38 -8.93 6.87
CA MET A 107 -2.31 -10.19 6.13
C MET A 107 -1.41 -11.22 6.82
N ILE A 108 -0.29 -10.79 7.42
CA ILE A 108 0.58 -11.67 8.23
C ILE A 108 -0.18 -12.20 9.45
N ARG A 109 -0.87 -11.32 10.19
CA ARG A 109 -1.68 -11.70 11.36
C ARG A 109 -2.81 -12.67 11.03
N LYS A 110 -3.30 -12.63 9.80
CA LYS A 110 -4.36 -13.51 9.26
C LYS A 110 -3.83 -14.78 8.57
N ASP A 111 -2.55 -15.09 8.74
CA ASP A 111 -1.89 -16.26 8.15
C ASP A 111 -2.06 -16.37 6.62
N GLN A 112 -2.14 -15.23 5.92
CA GLN A 112 -2.29 -15.21 4.46
C GLN A 112 -0.96 -15.45 3.71
N PHE A 113 0.15 -15.41 4.42
CA PHE A 113 1.45 -15.79 3.89
C PHE A 113 1.92 -17.12 4.50
N LYS A 114 2.53 -17.95 3.69
CA LYS A 114 3.11 -19.21 4.21
C LYS A 114 4.25 -18.91 5.19
N PRO A 115 4.41 -19.70 6.26
CA PRO A 115 5.57 -19.58 7.15
C PRO A 115 6.89 -19.58 6.38
N GLY A 116 7.81 -18.69 6.75
CA GLY A 116 9.10 -18.54 6.07
C GLY A 116 9.04 -17.69 4.79
N THR A 117 7.89 -17.10 4.43
CA THR A 117 7.82 -16.15 3.31
C THR A 117 8.65 -14.91 3.59
N SER A 118 9.57 -14.59 2.69
CA SER A 118 10.37 -13.37 2.74
C SER A 118 9.69 -12.27 1.92
N ILE A 119 9.33 -11.17 2.58
CA ILE A 119 8.56 -10.06 2.00
C ILE A 119 9.44 -8.82 1.87
N LEU A 120 9.49 -8.23 0.69
CA LEU A 120 10.07 -6.91 0.43
C LEU A 120 8.96 -5.88 0.27
N ALA A 121 8.85 -4.94 1.21
CA ALA A 121 7.95 -3.79 1.09
C ALA A 121 8.71 -2.58 0.52
N ILE A 122 8.28 -2.07 -0.63
CA ILE A 122 8.94 -0.95 -1.28
C ILE A 122 8.35 0.37 -0.77
N HIS A 123 9.17 1.16 -0.09
CA HIS A 123 8.82 2.51 0.36
C HIS A 123 9.08 3.52 -0.76
N THR A 124 8.02 4.07 -1.34
CA THR A 124 8.08 4.96 -2.50
C THR A 124 8.13 6.46 -2.15
N GLY A 125 8.29 6.81 -0.87
CA GLY A 125 8.32 8.22 -0.44
C GLY A 125 6.92 8.72 -0.06
N GLY A 126 6.61 9.98 -0.37
CA GLY A 126 5.29 10.57 -0.12
C GLY A 126 5.19 11.42 1.16
N LEU A 127 6.28 11.55 1.94
CA LEU A 127 6.28 12.24 3.24
C LEU A 127 5.93 13.73 3.14
N GLN A 128 6.13 14.35 2.01
CA GLN A 128 5.73 15.75 1.76
C GLN A 128 4.23 15.98 1.94
N GLY A 129 3.40 14.94 1.85
CA GLY A 129 1.96 15.01 2.07
C GLY A 129 1.52 15.07 3.54
N VAL A 130 2.42 14.77 4.49
CA VAL A 130 2.09 14.66 5.92
C VAL A 130 1.64 15.99 6.52
N ALA A 131 2.32 17.09 6.19
CA ALA A 131 1.94 18.41 6.69
C ALA A 131 0.51 18.80 6.29
N GLY A 132 0.13 18.59 5.03
CA GLY A 132 -1.22 18.84 4.54
C GLY A 132 -2.26 17.90 5.16
N MET A 133 -1.90 16.65 5.42
CA MET A 133 -2.76 15.71 6.11
C MET A 133 -2.98 16.13 7.58
N ASN A 134 -1.95 16.56 8.27
CA ASN A 134 -2.05 17.04 9.66
C ASN A 134 -2.98 18.26 9.79
N GLN A 135 -2.99 19.16 8.80
CA GLN A 135 -3.96 20.25 8.79
C GLN A 135 -5.42 19.75 8.73
N LYS A 136 -5.68 18.69 7.93
CA LYS A 136 -7.01 18.06 7.86
C LYS A 136 -7.38 17.33 9.14
N LEU A 137 -6.44 16.60 9.74
CA LEU A 137 -6.64 15.89 11.00
C LEU A 137 -6.95 16.86 12.14
N LYS A 138 -6.19 17.95 12.24
CA LYS A 138 -6.43 19.01 13.23
C LYS A 138 -7.84 19.60 13.13
N LYS A 139 -8.32 19.88 11.92
CA LYS A 139 -9.70 20.38 11.71
C LYS A 139 -10.78 19.39 12.15
N LYS A 140 -10.46 18.11 12.20
CA LYS A 140 -11.37 17.02 12.62
C LYS A 140 -11.18 16.61 14.07
N ASN A 141 -10.31 17.27 14.84
CA ASN A 141 -9.90 16.89 16.19
C ASN A 141 -9.38 15.43 16.27
N LEU A 142 -8.67 14.96 15.26
CA LEU A 142 -8.05 13.65 15.21
C LEU A 142 -6.56 13.73 15.61
N PRO A 143 -5.97 12.62 16.09
CA PRO A 143 -4.54 12.55 16.35
C PRO A 143 -3.72 12.94 15.12
N LEU A 144 -2.56 13.55 15.34
CA LEU A 144 -1.68 13.98 14.26
C LEU A 144 -0.64 12.89 13.94
N LEU A 145 -0.18 12.89 12.70
CA LEU A 145 0.95 12.10 12.27
C LEU A 145 2.26 12.72 12.78
N GLU A 146 3.11 11.90 13.37
CA GLU A 146 4.45 12.27 13.84
C GLU A 146 5.47 12.01 12.72
N LEU A 147 6.37 12.98 12.47
CA LEU A 147 7.50 12.84 11.51
C LEU A 147 8.82 12.61 12.22
#